data_8cd283b9854aff79817f11e1f82ec2b1
#
_entry.id   8cd283b9854aff79817f11e1f82ec2b1
#
_cell.length_a   1.000
_cell.length_b   1.000
_cell.length_c   1.000
_cell.angle_alpha   90.00
_cell.angle_beta   90.00
_cell.angle_gamma   90.00
#
_symmetry.space_group_name_H-M   'P 1'
#
loop_
_entity.id
_entity.type
_entity.pdbx_description
1 polymer ?
#
loop_
_entity_poly.entity_id
_entity_poly.type
_entity_poly.pdbx_seq_one_letter_code
_entity_poly.pdbx_strand_id
1 'polypeptide(L)'
;MLMISIGGTIGTGLFIGAGQVIHEAGPLGAVLAFIFGGVVMYLALLCLAELAVAIPVAGSFQVYANTFISPAVGFTVGWMYWITWVICIASNFTASAIITHAWFPAIPIWEWCLIFIVFTGVINSISVKIYGEMEFWFAGIKIVAIIAFIVSGVGLMLGYFGHEGAVGLENFSTGSGIFPNGYIALYFTLITVVFSFQGAELVGIASGECENPEKNIPRVIKGVVFRIIIFYVLAIVVLGATIPYQQAGVLDSPFAYVFSRIGIPVAKIMMSVVVLTSALSASNSALYVCSRMLWSMSNSGQAPVWLGKVSKSGVPFRGLVLSLLFTAISLLTSFYAADTVYLWLVSSVGMTGCIAWIVISWCQINFREKYVNNGGDINKLIFRTPLYPFIPWLSIILNILIIASLAFMSDQRIVLYTGIPGLLIIYGVYWLFFRKKNIPLV
;
A
#
# COMPACT_ATOMS: atom_id res chain seq x y z
N MET A 1 -8.16 4.87 13.63
CA MET A 1 -8.02 5.32 12.24
C MET A 1 -6.61 5.81 11.88
N LEU A 2 -6.04 6.79 12.55
CA LEU A 2 -4.69 7.31 12.22
C LEU A 2 -3.64 6.18 12.23
N MET A 3 -3.63 5.32 13.25
CA MET A 3 -2.69 4.20 13.35
C MET A 3 -2.97 3.10 12.31
N ILE A 4 -4.23 2.83 11.97
CA ILE A 4 -4.60 1.88 10.91
C ILE A 4 -4.06 2.36 9.54
N SER A 5 -4.17 3.65 9.24
CA SER A 5 -3.64 4.20 7.99
C SER A 5 -2.11 4.15 7.93
N ILE A 6 -1.42 4.55 9.00
CA ILE A 6 0.05 4.48 9.08
C ILE A 6 0.51 3.02 9.04
N GLY A 7 -0.14 2.15 9.81
CA GLY A 7 0.18 0.73 9.90
C GLY A 7 0.01 0.00 8.57
N GLY A 8 -1.07 0.28 7.85
CA GLY A 8 -1.32 -0.30 6.53
C GLY A 8 -0.38 0.21 5.43
N THR A 9 0.11 1.46 5.54
CA THR A 9 0.99 2.05 4.52
C THR A 9 2.45 1.67 4.71
N ILE A 10 2.97 1.72 5.96
CA ILE A 10 4.37 1.41 6.24
C ILE A 10 4.54 -0.11 6.30
N GLY A 11 5.01 -0.70 5.20
CA GLY A 11 5.22 -2.12 5.02
C GLY A 11 6.53 -2.44 4.29
N THR A 12 6.57 -3.59 3.63
CA THR A 12 7.73 -4.06 2.85
C THR A 12 8.11 -3.12 1.70
N GLY A 13 7.17 -2.33 1.17
CA GLY A 13 7.43 -1.34 0.14
C GLY A 13 8.50 -0.33 0.53
N LEU A 14 8.47 0.19 1.75
CA LEU A 14 9.51 1.07 2.25
C LEU A 14 10.77 0.28 2.65
N PHE A 15 10.62 -0.76 3.48
CA PHE A 15 11.77 -1.42 4.12
C PHE A 15 12.61 -2.27 3.16
N ILE A 16 12.02 -2.79 2.08
CA ILE A 16 12.67 -3.64 1.07
C ILE A 16 12.70 -2.91 -0.28
N GLY A 17 11.56 -2.43 -0.76
CA GLY A 17 11.43 -1.81 -2.09
C GLY A 17 12.28 -0.54 -2.26
N ALA A 18 12.59 0.19 -1.18
CA ALA A 18 13.44 1.38 -1.24
C ALA A 18 14.84 1.10 -1.80
N GLY A 19 15.42 -0.08 -1.50
CA GLY A 19 16.72 -0.48 -2.04
C GLY A 19 16.71 -0.58 -3.56
N GLN A 20 15.69 -1.19 -4.12
CA GLN A 20 15.51 -1.31 -5.57
C GLN A 20 15.35 0.06 -6.23
N VAL A 21 14.58 0.96 -5.64
CA VAL A 21 14.40 2.33 -6.17
C VAL A 21 15.72 3.10 -6.18
N ILE A 22 16.55 2.98 -5.12
CA ILE A 22 17.88 3.61 -5.04
C ILE A 22 18.80 3.00 -6.08
N HIS A 23 18.77 1.68 -6.28
CA HIS A 23 19.58 0.99 -7.28
C HIS A 23 19.27 1.47 -8.70
N GLU A 24 17.98 1.56 -9.03
CA GLU A 24 17.54 1.91 -10.38
C GLU A 24 17.66 3.42 -10.68
N ALA A 25 17.13 4.27 -9.79
CA ALA A 25 17.07 5.73 -10.02
C ALA A 25 18.28 6.49 -9.50
N GLY A 26 19.14 5.86 -8.71
CA GLY A 26 20.19 6.53 -7.95
C GLY A 26 19.63 7.22 -6.69
N PRO A 27 20.52 7.70 -5.78
CA PRO A 27 20.09 8.29 -4.50
C PRO A 27 19.17 9.49 -4.66
N LEU A 28 19.54 10.47 -5.49
CA LEU A 28 18.71 11.67 -5.71
C LEU A 28 17.42 11.32 -6.49
N GLY A 29 17.54 10.43 -7.49
CA GLY A 29 16.39 9.95 -8.25
C GLY A 29 15.37 9.28 -7.34
N ALA A 30 15.81 8.47 -6.38
CA ALA A 30 14.92 7.84 -5.39
C ALA A 30 14.22 8.87 -4.50
N VAL A 31 14.94 9.87 -3.98
CA VAL A 31 14.34 10.95 -3.19
C VAL A 31 13.24 11.66 -3.98
N LEU A 32 13.53 12.05 -5.22
CA LEU A 32 12.55 12.72 -6.09
C LEU A 32 11.35 11.82 -6.42
N ALA A 33 11.59 10.52 -6.67
CA ALA A 33 10.54 9.55 -6.94
C ALA A 33 9.58 9.40 -5.74
N PHE A 34 10.11 9.33 -4.51
CA PHE A 34 9.28 9.26 -3.30
C PHE A 34 8.51 10.56 -3.02
N ILE A 35 9.10 11.73 -3.29
CA ILE A 35 8.39 13.01 -3.21
C ILE A 35 7.23 13.01 -4.22
N PHE A 36 7.51 12.66 -5.47
CA PHE A 36 6.51 12.64 -6.54
C PHE A 36 5.39 11.64 -6.26
N GLY A 37 5.72 10.38 -5.88
CA GLY A 37 4.74 9.36 -5.51
C GLY A 37 3.87 9.78 -4.32
N GLY A 38 4.48 10.44 -3.31
CA GLY A 38 3.75 11.03 -2.19
C GLY A 38 2.75 12.11 -2.61
N VAL A 39 3.12 12.96 -3.59
CA VAL A 39 2.19 13.95 -4.17
C VAL A 39 1.05 13.24 -4.91
N VAL A 40 1.33 12.24 -5.75
CA VAL A 40 0.30 11.48 -6.48
C VAL A 40 -0.69 10.83 -5.51
N MET A 41 -0.18 10.17 -4.45
CA MET A 41 -1.02 9.64 -3.37
C MET A 41 -1.89 10.73 -2.75
N TYR A 42 -1.31 11.89 -2.42
CA TYR A 42 -2.03 12.97 -1.76
C TYR A 42 -3.19 13.50 -2.60
N LEU A 43 -3.00 13.66 -3.92
CA LEU A 43 -4.07 14.09 -4.83
C LEU A 43 -5.26 13.11 -4.81
N ALA A 44 -4.99 11.82 -4.87
CA ALA A 44 -6.05 10.78 -4.79
C ALA A 44 -6.76 10.79 -3.43
N LEU A 45 -6.01 10.96 -2.33
CA LEU A 45 -6.58 11.00 -0.99
C LEU A 45 -7.40 12.26 -0.71
N LEU A 46 -7.11 13.39 -1.36
CA LEU A 46 -7.98 14.57 -1.31
C LEU A 46 -9.34 14.29 -1.94
N CYS A 47 -9.38 13.58 -3.07
CA CYS A 47 -10.61 13.15 -3.70
C CYS A 47 -11.39 12.15 -2.82
N LEU A 48 -10.66 11.19 -2.23
CA LEU A 48 -11.24 10.22 -1.30
C LEU A 48 -11.81 10.90 -0.04
N ALA A 49 -11.14 11.93 0.49
CA ALA A 49 -11.61 12.65 1.67
C ALA A 49 -13.00 13.27 1.47
N GLU A 50 -13.22 13.90 0.31
CA GLU A 50 -14.52 14.50 -0.01
C GLU A 50 -15.62 13.45 -0.07
N LEU A 51 -15.37 12.33 -0.76
CA LEU A 51 -16.31 11.22 -0.86
C LEU A 51 -16.58 10.56 0.50
N ALA A 52 -15.53 10.28 1.28
CA ALA A 52 -15.66 9.59 2.55
C ALA A 52 -16.30 10.44 3.66
N VAL A 53 -16.18 11.76 3.58
CA VAL A 53 -16.89 12.68 4.49
C VAL A 53 -18.35 12.82 4.10
N ALA A 54 -18.64 12.88 2.80
CA ALA A 54 -20.02 13.01 2.31
C ALA A 54 -20.81 11.69 2.46
N ILE A 55 -20.16 10.55 2.27
CA ILE A 55 -20.79 9.21 2.25
C ILE A 55 -19.86 8.23 2.98
N PRO A 56 -19.86 8.20 4.33
CA PRO A 56 -19.00 7.32 5.11
C PRO A 56 -19.52 5.87 5.09
N VAL A 57 -18.99 5.05 4.19
CA VAL A 57 -19.38 3.65 4.00
C VAL A 57 -18.18 2.71 4.01
N ALA A 58 -18.32 1.52 4.58
CA ALA A 58 -17.24 0.53 4.72
C ALA A 58 -16.71 -0.01 3.38
N GLY A 59 -17.50 0.01 2.31
CA GLY A 59 -17.07 -0.37 0.96
C GLY A 59 -16.29 0.73 0.23
N SER A 60 -16.30 1.97 0.76
CA SER A 60 -15.57 3.11 0.22
C SER A 60 -15.65 3.23 -1.31
N PHE A 61 -14.51 3.32 -1.99
CA PHE A 61 -14.44 3.55 -3.44
C PHE A 61 -15.11 2.46 -4.30
N GLN A 62 -15.30 1.24 -3.80
CA GLN A 62 -16.11 0.22 -4.49
C GLN A 62 -17.59 0.65 -4.55
N VAL A 63 -18.14 1.13 -3.41
CA VAL A 63 -19.51 1.64 -3.35
C VAL A 63 -19.65 2.93 -4.15
N TYR A 64 -18.65 3.82 -4.07
CA TYR A 64 -18.65 5.05 -4.86
C TYR A 64 -18.61 4.77 -6.35
N ALA A 65 -17.78 3.82 -6.81
CA ALA A 65 -17.72 3.41 -8.20
C ALA A 65 -19.05 2.81 -8.69
N ASN A 66 -19.69 2.00 -7.85
CA ASN A 66 -21.01 1.45 -8.11
C ASN A 66 -22.07 2.55 -8.29
N THR A 67 -22.01 3.60 -7.46
CA THR A 67 -23.02 4.66 -7.39
C THR A 67 -22.77 5.77 -8.42
N PHE A 68 -21.51 6.15 -8.65
CA PHE A 68 -21.17 7.34 -9.43
C PHE A 68 -20.61 7.03 -10.81
N ILE A 69 -20.13 5.79 -11.08
CA ILE A 69 -19.66 5.40 -12.41
C ILE A 69 -20.62 4.36 -13.00
N SER A 70 -20.50 3.13 -12.55
CA SER A 70 -21.43 2.05 -12.93
C SER A 70 -21.27 0.83 -12.03
N PRO A 71 -22.31 -0.03 -11.91
CA PRO A 71 -22.22 -1.28 -11.17
C PRO A 71 -21.11 -2.22 -11.67
N ALA A 72 -20.81 -2.21 -12.97
CA ALA A 72 -19.74 -3.00 -13.56
C ALA A 72 -18.35 -2.54 -13.10
N VAL A 73 -18.13 -1.22 -13.02
CA VAL A 73 -16.87 -0.66 -12.52
C VAL A 73 -16.73 -0.92 -11.03
N GLY A 74 -17.79 -0.73 -10.24
CA GLY A 74 -17.81 -1.07 -8.81
C GLY A 74 -17.45 -2.53 -8.54
N PHE A 75 -18.05 -3.46 -9.30
CA PHE A 75 -17.72 -4.88 -9.26
C PHE A 75 -16.24 -5.13 -9.58
N THR A 76 -15.77 -4.59 -10.69
CA THR A 76 -14.40 -4.80 -11.16
C THR A 76 -13.37 -4.30 -10.15
N VAL A 77 -13.56 -3.09 -9.64
CA VAL A 77 -12.64 -2.49 -8.66
C VAL A 77 -12.66 -3.24 -7.33
N GLY A 78 -13.83 -3.67 -6.86
CA GLY A 78 -13.95 -4.45 -5.63
C GLY A 78 -13.18 -5.77 -5.68
N TRP A 79 -13.39 -6.57 -6.74
CA TRP A 79 -12.69 -7.84 -6.93
C TRP A 79 -11.19 -7.65 -7.21
N MET A 80 -10.83 -6.69 -8.07
CA MET A 80 -9.44 -6.32 -8.32
C MET A 80 -8.71 -5.98 -7.01
N TYR A 81 -9.29 -5.11 -6.20
CA TYR A 81 -8.69 -4.65 -4.95
C TYR A 81 -8.55 -5.78 -3.92
N TRP A 82 -9.56 -6.66 -3.83
CA TRP A 82 -9.47 -7.84 -2.99
C TRP A 82 -8.32 -8.77 -3.43
N ILE A 83 -8.20 -9.08 -4.72
CA ILE A 83 -7.10 -9.89 -5.27
C ILE A 83 -5.75 -9.23 -4.97
N THR A 84 -5.63 -7.92 -5.18
CA THR A 84 -4.42 -7.15 -4.90
C THR A 84 -3.94 -7.33 -3.45
N TRP A 85 -4.86 -7.20 -2.49
CA TRP A 85 -4.49 -7.33 -1.09
C TRP A 85 -4.19 -8.78 -0.68
N VAL A 86 -4.85 -9.75 -1.25
CA VAL A 86 -4.49 -11.17 -1.07
C VAL A 86 -3.06 -11.43 -1.53
N ILE A 87 -2.67 -10.91 -2.70
CA ILE A 87 -1.31 -11.00 -3.22
C ILE A 87 -0.32 -10.26 -2.31
N CYS A 88 -0.67 -9.07 -1.86
CA CYS A 88 0.15 -8.28 -0.93
C CYS A 88 0.41 -9.02 0.40
N ILE A 89 -0.61 -9.66 0.96
CA ILE A 89 -0.48 -10.48 2.18
C ILE A 89 0.50 -11.64 1.94
N ALA A 90 0.37 -12.34 0.82
CA ALA A 90 1.26 -13.44 0.47
C ALA A 90 2.72 -12.99 0.36
N SER A 91 2.97 -11.86 -0.32
CA SER A 91 4.32 -11.28 -0.45
C SER A 91 4.91 -10.89 0.90
N ASN A 92 4.11 -10.28 1.77
CA ASN A 92 4.53 -9.90 3.12
C ASN A 92 4.83 -11.12 4.00
N PHE A 93 4.03 -12.21 3.91
CA PHE A 93 4.31 -13.44 4.65
C PHE A 93 5.57 -14.13 4.15
N THR A 94 5.80 -14.15 2.83
CA THR A 94 7.04 -14.69 2.26
C THR A 94 8.26 -13.91 2.75
N ALA A 95 8.22 -12.57 2.69
CA ALA A 95 9.30 -11.73 3.20
C ALA A 95 9.54 -11.95 4.70
N SER A 96 8.47 -12.05 5.49
CA SER A 96 8.55 -12.35 6.93
C SER A 96 9.15 -13.73 7.20
N ALA A 97 8.78 -14.73 6.41
CA ALA A 97 9.27 -16.10 6.54
C ALA A 97 10.77 -16.22 6.20
N ILE A 98 11.24 -15.51 5.18
CA ILE A 98 12.66 -15.45 4.82
C ILE A 98 13.49 -14.88 5.98
N ILE A 99 13.05 -13.76 6.57
CA ILE A 99 13.73 -13.13 7.71
C ILE A 99 13.77 -14.10 8.90
N THR A 100 12.66 -14.78 9.19
CA THR A 100 12.55 -15.67 10.35
C THR A 100 13.33 -16.97 10.12
N HIS A 101 13.33 -17.49 8.90
CA HIS A 101 14.14 -18.65 8.53
C HIS A 101 15.64 -18.41 8.71
N ALA A 102 16.13 -17.20 8.44
CA ALA A 102 17.53 -16.84 8.70
C ALA A 102 17.93 -16.94 10.19
N TRP A 103 16.95 -16.80 11.10
CA TRP A 103 17.18 -16.98 12.55
C TRP A 103 16.98 -18.43 13.01
N PHE A 104 16.08 -19.16 12.35
CA PHE A 104 15.70 -20.54 12.67
C PHE A 104 15.76 -21.43 11.44
N PRO A 105 16.98 -21.77 10.95
CA PRO A 105 17.14 -22.50 9.68
C PRO A 105 16.54 -23.91 9.67
N ALA A 106 16.29 -24.49 10.86
CA ALA A 106 15.68 -25.81 11.00
C ALA A 106 14.20 -25.85 10.54
N ILE A 107 13.52 -24.70 10.51
CA ILE A 107 12.11 -24.59 10.10
C ILE A 107 12.07 -24.04 8.68
N PRO A 108 11.48 -24.78 7.70
CA PRO A 108 11.43 -24.33 6.33
C PRO A 108 10.51 -23.09 6.15
N ILE A 109 10.76 -22.30 5.10
CA ILE A 109 10.05 -21.04 4.83
C ILE A 109 8.52 -21.21 4.79
N TRP A 110 8.02 -22.29 4.15
CA TRP A 110 6.59 -22.52 4.03
C TRP A 110 5.89 -22.76 5.38
N GLU A 111 6.57 -23.36 6.35
CA GLU A 111 6.02 -23.53 7.71
C GLU A 111 5.88 -22.18 8.42
N TRP A 112 6.87 -21.31 8.28
CA TRP A 112 6.76 -19.94 8.79
C TRP A 112 5.61 -19.18 8.16
N CYS A 113 5.40 -19.34 6.85
CA CYS A 113 4.24 -18.76 6.18
C CYS A 113 2.91 -19.26 6.77
N LEU A 114 2.78 -20.57 7.03
CA LEU A 114 1.60 -21.14 7.68
C LEU A 114 1.39 -20.57 9.09
N ILE A 115 2.47 -20.48 9.88
CA ILE A 115 2.39 -19.88 11.23
C ILE A 115 1.87 -18.45 11.14
N PHE A 116 2.33 -17.62 10.20
CA PHE A 116 1.88 -16.25 10.04
C PHE A 116 0.44 -16.16 9.52
N ILE A 117 0.01 -17.05 8.64
CA ILE A 117 -1.39 -17.17 8.19
C ILE A 117 -2.31 -17.45 9.39
N VAL A 118 -1.96 -18.45 10.19
CA VAL A 118 -2.77 -18.83 11.37
C VAL A 118 -2.77 -17.70 12.39
N PHE A 119 -1.62 -17.15 12.72
CA PHE A 119 -1.47 -16.05 13.69
C PHE A 119 -2.32 -14.83 13.34
N THR A 120 -2.17 -14.31 12.10
CA THR A 120 -2.93 -13.14 11.67
C THR A 120 -4.41 -13.45 11.49
N GLY A 121 -4.75 -14.66 11.04
CA GLY A 121 -6.13 -15.15 10.95
C GLY A 121 -6.83 -15.19 12.30
N VAL A 122 -6.16 -15.68 13.33
CA VAL A 122 -6.69 -15.70 14.71
C VAL A 122 -6.92 -14.28 15.21
N ILE A 123 -5.94 -13.37 15.09
CA ILE A 123 -6.09 -11.96 15.52
C ILE A 123 -7.31 -11.30 14.86
N ASN A 124 -7.45 -11.43 13.55
CA ASN A 124 -8.57 -10.84 12.81
C ASN A 124 -9.93 -11.49 13.10
N SER A 125 -9.95 -12.72 13.60
CA SER A 125 -11.19 -13.46 13.92
C SER A 125 -11.85 -13.07 15.24
N ILE A 126 -11.07 -12.53 16.19
CA ILE A 126 -11.55 -12.30 17.57
C ILE A 126 -12.49 -11.09 17.63
N SER A 127 -12.01 -9.90 17.34
CA SER A 127 -12.85 -8.70 17.30
C SER A 127 -12.14 -7.52 16.60
N VAL A 128 -12.96 -6.57 16.12
CA VAL A 128 -12.46 -5.30 15.56
C VAL A 128 -11.65 -4.49 16.57
N LYS A 129 -12.03 -4.56 17.85
CA LYS A 129 -11.33 -3.84 18.93
C LYS A 129 -9.90 -4.37 19.12
N ILE A 130 -9.74 -5.71 19.20
CA ILE A 130 -8.43 -6.34 19.33
C ILE A 130 -7.55 -6.04 18.10
N TYR A 131 -8.12 -6.13 16.90
CA TYR A 131 -7.43 -5.70 15.69
C TYR A 131 -6.90 -4.26 15.81
N GLY A 132 -7.74 -3.31 16.23
CA GLY A 132 -7.36 -1.90 16.37
C GLY A 132 -6.27 -1.67 17.43
N GLU A 133 -6.31 -2.40 18.55
CA GLU A 133 -5.27 -2.34 19.60
C GLU A 133 -3.93 -2.91 19.11
N MET A 134 -3.94 -4.06 18.45
CA MET A 134 -2.72 -4.65 17.88
C MET A 134 -2.10 -3.74 16.82
N GLU A 135 -2.91 -3.16 15.95
CA GLU A 135 -2.45 -2.25 14.90
C GLU A 135 -1.88 -0.95 15.49
N PHE A 136 -2.43 -0.46 16.61
CA PHE A 136 -1.88 0.69 17.33
C PHE A 136 -0.44 0.42 17.81
N TRP A 137 -0.19 -0.72 18.40
CA TRP A 137 1.15 -1.10 18.89
C TRP A 137 2.12 -1.35 17.74
N PHE A 138 1.70 -2.07 16.70
CA PHE A 138 2.52 -2.30 15.51
C PHE A 138 2.88 -0.99 14.80
N ALA A 139 1.93 -0.09 14.62
CA ALA A 139 2.20 1.22 14.01
C ALA A 139 3.13 2.07 14.89
N GLY A 140 2.99 2.00 16.22
CA GLY A 140 3.88 2.66 17.17
C GLY A 140 5.33 2.18 17.03
N ILE A 141 5.55 0.87 16.98
CA ILE A 141 6.88 0.27 16.77
C ILE A 141 7.50 0.77 15.45
N LYS A 142 6.74 0.78 14.35
CA LYS A 142 7.21 1.28 13.05
C LYS A 142 7.65 2.73 13.10
N ILE A 143 6.85 3.60 13.70
CA ILE A 143 7.14 5.04 13.82
C ILE A 143 8.42 5.24 14.62
N VAL A 144 8.53 4.62 15.78
CA VAL A 144 9.73 4.71 16.64
C VAL A 144 10.96 4.21 15.88
N ALA A 145 10.84 3.08 15.19
CA ALA A 145 11.94 2.52 14.41
C ALA A 145 12.40 3.43 13.26
N ILE A 146 11.48 4.05 12.52
CA ILE A 146 11.82 4.97 11.44
C ILE A 146 12.49 6.23 12.02
N ILE A 147 12.00 6.76 13.12
CA ILE A 147 12.62 7.92 13.79
C ILE A 147 14.03 7.54 14.27
N ALA A 148 14.19 6.40 14.93
CA ALA A 148 15.49 5.91 15.36
C ALA A 148 16.45 5.71 14.19
N PHE A 149 15.95 5.16 13.06
CA PHE A 149 16.70 5.00 11.82
C PHE A 149 17.17 6.34 11.27
N ILE A 150 16.29 7.33 11.17
CA ILE A 150 16.63 8.65 10.65
C ILE A 150 17.68 9.32 11.55
N VAL A 151 17.46 9.33 12.86
CA VAL A 151 18.40 9.93 13.83
C VAL A 151 19.77 9.25 13.78
N SER A 152 19.80 7.93 13.80
CA SER A 152 21.02 7.15 13.76
C SER A 152 21.75 7.30 12.41
N GLY A 153 21.00 7.32 11.30
CA GLY A 153 21.56 7.50 9.97
C GLY A 153 22.15 8.89 9.77
N VAL A 154 21.48 9.94 10.25
CA VAL A 154 22.03 11.30 10.27
C VAL A 154 23.29 11.33 11.12
N GLY A 155 23.30 10.66 12.28
CA GLY A 155 24.52 10.54 13.11
C GLY A 155 25.67 9.84 12.39
N LEU A 156 25.38 8.81 11.57
CA LEU A 156 26.37 8.14 10.72
C LEU A 156 26.89 9.09 9.61
N MET A 157 26.00 9.84 8.98
CA MET A 157 26.38 10.84 7.97
C MET A 157 27.29 11.92 8.52
N LEU A 158 27.09 12.35 9.76
CA LEU A 158 27.88 13.36 10.46
C LEU A 158 29.17 12.80 11.12
N GLY A 159 29.37 11.48 11.09
CA GLY A 159 30.54 10.82 11.68
C GLY A 159 30.47 10.61 13.20
N TYR A 160 29.28 10.75 13.81
CA TYR A 160 29.09 10.43 15.24
C TYR A 160 29.04 8.94 15.54
N PHE A 161 28.67 8.14 14.53
CA PHE A 161 28.58 6.68 14.61
C PHE A 161 29.42 6.03 13.52
N GLY A 162 29.80 4.76 13.75
CA GLY A 162 30.65 3.98 12.83
C GLY A 162 32.15 4.25 13.03
N HIS A 163 32.97 3.44 12.38
CA HIS A 163 34.42 3.50 12.48
C HIS A 163 35.10 4.17 11.25
N GLU A 164 34.29 4.51 10.22
CA GLU A 164 34.80 4.99 8.92
C GLU A 164 34.81 6.53 8.78
N GLY A 165 34.42 7.25 9.85
CA GLY A 165 34.28 8.72 9.80
C GLY A 165 32.93 9.15 9.20
N ALA A 166 32.82 10.45 8.86
CA ALA A 166 31.58 11.00 8.28
C ALA A 166 31.38 10.48 6.85
N VAL A 167 30.25 9.80 6.61
CA VAL A 167 29.88 9.32 5.27
C VAL A 167 29.38 10.47 4.38
N GLY A 168 28.86 11.52 5.00
CA GLY A 168 28.37 12.73 4.28
C GLY A 168 27.29 12.43 3.25
N LEU A 169 27.37 13.15 2.12
CA LEU A 169 26.48 13.01 0.95
C LEU A 169 27.24 12.54 -0.30
N GLU A 170 28.39 11.91 -0.15
CA GLU A 170 29.26 11.51 -1.27
C GLU A 170 28.55 10.57 -2.24
N ASN A 171 27.69 9.67 -1.74
CA ASN A 171 26.89 8.76 -2.57
C ASN A 171 25.89 9.47 -3.49
N PHE A 172 25.54 10.74 -3.23
CA PHE A 172 24.68 11.53 -4.11
C PHE A 172 25.41 12.11 -5.32
N SER A 173 26.75 12.14 -5.30
CA SER A 173 27.61 12.72 -6.34
C SER A 173 28.71 11.76 -6.80
N THR A 174 28.39 10.48 -6.94
CA THR A 174 29.33 9.46 -7.41
C THR A 174 29.73 9.72 -8.86
N GLY A 175 30.90 9.18 -9.30
CA GLY A 175 31.51 9.43 -10.62
C GLY A 175 30.62 9.20 -11.85
N SER A 176 29.43 8.61 -11.68
CA SER A 176 28.40 8.45 -12.71
C SER A 176 27.42 9.64 -12.79
N GLY A 177 27.63 10.70 -11.98
CA GLY A 177 26.74 11.86 -11.91
C GLY A 177 25.55 11.70 -10.95
N ILE A 178 24.68 12.71 -10.95
CA ILE A 178 23.52 12.80 -10.03
C ILE A 178 22.43 11.75 -10.36
N PHE A 179 22.33 11.36 -11.63
CA PHE A 179 21.42 10.33 -12.13
C PHE A 179 22.22 9.25 -12.85
N PRO A 180 22.77 8.26 -12.13
CA PRO A 180 23.70 7.29 -12.68
C PRO A 180 23.12 6.44 -13.82
N ASN A 181 21.80 6.19 -13.80
CA ASN A 181 21.08 5.42 -14.82
C ASN A 181 20.18 6.32 -15.70
N GLY A 182 20.42 7.64 -15.68
CA GLY A 182 19.65 8.62 -16.45
C GLY A 182 18.32 9.03 -15.82
N TYR A 183 17.73 10.12 -16.32
CA TYR A 183 16.47 10.68 -15.78
C TYR A 183 15.28 9.76 -15.96
N ILE A 184 15.27 8.94 -17.01
CA ILE A 184 14.16 8.06 -17.33
C ILE A 184 14.02 6.92 -16.31
N ALA A 185 15.12 6.55 -15.65
CA ALA A 185 15.12 5.55 -14.59
C ALA A 185 14.23 5.98 -13.42
N LEU A 186 14.20 7.29 -13.07
CA LEU A 186 13.28 7.81 -12.06
C LEU A 186 11.81 7.53 -12.43
N TYR A 187 11.43 7.73 -13.69
CA TYR A 187 10.07 7.46 -14.14
C TYR A 187 9.70 5.98 -14.01
N PHE A 188 10.63 5.08 -14.31
CA PHE A 188 10.39 3.65 -14.21
C PHE A 188 10.25 3.15 -12.76
N THR A 189 10.88 3.81 -11.79
CA THR A 189 10.73 3.42 -10.38
C THR A 189 9.42 3.85 -9.74
N LEU A 190 8.63 4.73 -10.38
CA LEU A 190 7.40 5.27 -9.79
C LEU A 190 6.37 4.18 -9.47
N ILE A 191 6.31 3.08 -10.21
CA ILE A 191 5.37 1.98 -9.94
C ILE A 191 5.71 1.29 -8.60
N THR A 192 6.98 1.07 -8.32
CA THR A 192 7.46 0.52 -7.04
C THR A 192 7.25 1.52 -5.90
N VAL A 193 7.43 2.81 -6.18
CA VAL A 193 7.16 3.88 -5.20
C VAL A 193 5.68 3.96 -4.86
N VAL A 194 4.78 3.86 -5.84
CA VAL A 194 3.33 3.81 -5.61
C VAL A 194 2.96 2.61 -4.72
N PHE A 195 3.54 1.44 -4.96
CA PHE A 195 3.36 0.29 -4.07
C PHE A 195 3.73 0.62 -2.62
N SER A 196 4.81 1.38 -2.39
CA SER A 196 5.23 1.78 -1.04
C SER A 196 4.24 2.70 -0.34
N PHE A 197 3.39 3.42 -1.08
CA PHE A 197 2.37 4.31 -0.55
C PHE A 197 0.97 3.70 -0.48
N GLN A 198 0.78 2.49 -1.02
CA GLN A 198 -0.50 1.79 -0.91
C GLN A 198 -0.85 1.49 0.55
N GLY A 199 -2.15 1.48 0.82
CA GLY A 199 -2.68 1.37 2.17
C GLY A 199 -3.09 2.72 2.78
N ALA A 200 -2.64 3.85 2.23
CA ALA A 200 -3.09 5.16 2.69
C ALA A 200 -4.61 5.37 2.45
N GLU A 201 -5.15 4.79 1.38
CA GLU A 201 -6.58 4.81 1.03
C GLU A 201 -7.46 3.94 1.96
N LEU A 202 -6.87 3.12 2.84
CA LEU A 202 -7.60 2.34 3.84
C LEU A 202 -8.42 3.20 4.79
N VAL A 203 -8.02 4.47 4.97
CA VAL A 203 -8.82 5.49 5.68
C VAL A 203 -10.25 5.55 5.13
N GLY A 204 -10.41 5.44 3.81
CA GLY A 204 -11.72 5.44 3.17
C GLY A 204 -12.55 4.21 3.57
N ILE A 205 -11.96 3.03 3.63
CA ILE A 205 -12.67 1.79 4.02
C ILE A 205 -13.02 1.83 5.51
N ALA A 206 -12.11 2.33 6.35
CA ALA A 206 -12.34 2.50 7.77
C ALA A 206 -13.31 3.66 8.11
N SER A 207 -13.69 4.49 7.13
CA SER A 207 -14.61 5.61 7.34
C SER A 207 -16.00 5.19 7.81
N GLY A 208 -16.48 4.04 7.35
CA GLY A 208 -17.77 3.48 7.75
C GLY A 208 -17.86 3.05 9.23
N GLU A 209 -16.72 2.88 9.89
CA GLU A 209 -16.61 2.54 11.32
C GLU A 209 -16.11 3.73 12.16
N CYS A 210 -16.00 4.92 11.55
CA CYS A 210 -15.44 6.11 12.18
C CYS A 210 -16.48 6.87 13.00
N GLU A 211 -16.18 7.16 14.26
CA GLU A 211 -16.92 8.14 15.03
C GLU A 211 -16.61 9.56 14.50
N ASN A 212 -17.64 10.39 14.28
CA ASN A 212 -17.53 11.75 13.77
C ASN A 212 -16.66 11.85 12.48
N PRO A 213 -17.06 11.17 11.38
CA PRO A 213 -16.28 11.11 10.14
C PRO A 213 -15.95 12.49 9.57
N GLU A 214 -16.88 13.44 9.70
CA GLU A 214 -16.74 14.83 9.24
C GLU A 214 -15.51 15.57 9.80
N LYS A 215 -15.15 15.31 11.05
CA LYS A 215 -14.00 15.92 11.72
C LYS A 215 -12.74 15.07 11.60
N ASN A 216 -12.91 13.76 11.73
CA ASN A 216 -11.78 12.85 11.87
C ASN A 216 -11.12 12.50 10.52
N ILE A 217 -11.91 12.29 9.45
CA ILE A 217 -11.37 11.92 8.14
C ILE A 217 -10.44 13.01 7.57
N PRO A 218 -10.85 14.31 7.48
CA PRO A 218 -9.97 15.36 6.96
C PRO A 218 -8.70 15.54 7.78
N ARG A 219 -8.80 15.42 9.12
CA ARG A 219 -7.66 15.53 10.02
C ARG A 219 -6.68 14.37 9.83
N VAL A 220 -7.20 13.15 9.69
CA VAL A 220 -6.38 11.96 9.46
C VAL A 220 -5.66 12.09 8.11
N ILE A 221 -6.37 12.39 7.03
CA ILE A 221 -5.78 12.48 5.68
C ILE A 221 -4.68 13.55 5.65
N LYS A 222 -4.95 14.77 6.11
CA LYS A 222 -3.92 15.82 6.15
C LYS A 222 -2.73 15.45 7.04
N GLY A 223 -2.98 14.93 8.23
CA GLY A 223 -1.92 14.64 9.19
C GLY A 223 -1.11 13.37 8.84
N VAL A 224 -1.76 12.34 8.33
CA VAL A 224 -1.10 11.06 7.99
C VAL A 224 -0.26 11.22 6.74
N VAL A 225 -0.83 11.77 5.68
CA VAL A 225 -0.11 11.94 4.41
C VAL A 225 1.17 12.74 4.59
N PHE A 226 1.09 13.88 5.29
CA PHE A 226 2.27 14.70 5.53
C PHE A 226 3.35 13.95 6.32
N ARG A 227 2.97 13.20 7.36
CA ARG A 227 3.91 12.40 8.15
C ARG A 227 4.53 11.26 7.34
N ILE A 228 3.73 10.55 6.55
CA ILE A 228 4.21 9.46 5.71
C ILE A 228 5.22 9.99 4.69
N ILE A 229 4.90 11.08 4.00
CA ILE A 229 5.81 11.68 3.02
C ILE A 229 7.12 12.09 3.69
N ILE A 230 7.08 12.79 4.83
CA ILE A 230 8.28 13.22 5.54
C ILE A 230 9.12 12.01 5.98
N PHE A 231 8.51 11.00 6.62
CA PHE A 231 9.25 9.84 7.09
C PHE A 231 9.88 9.05 5.93
N TYR A 232 9.16 8.90 4.81
CA TYR A 232 9.68 8.20 3.65
C TYR A 232 10.84 8.98 3.03
N VAL A 233 10.64 10.27 2.75
CA VAL A 233 11.67 11.10 2.11
C VAL A 233 12.94 11.16 2.97
N LEU A 234 12.81 11.39 4.28
CA LEU A 234 13.98 11.41 5.17
C LEU A 234 14.67 10.06 5.26
N ALA A 235 13.93 8.96 5.32
CA ALA A 235 14.50 7.62 5.31
C ALA A 235 15.26 7.33 4.00
N ILE A 236 14.70 7.73 2.86
CA ILE A 236 15.35 7.56 1.54
C ILE A 236 16.61 8.44 1.43
N VAL A 237 16.60 9.66 1.97
CA VAL A 237 17.82 10.51 2.04
C VAL A 237 18.92 9.80 2.83
N VAL A 238 18.59 9.25 4.00
CA VAL A 238 19.54 8.50 4.83
C VAL A 238 20.07 7.27 4.09
N LEU A 239 19.18 6.46 3.50
CA LEU A 239 19.58 5.27 2.73
C LEU A 239 20.48 5.65 1.56
N GLY A 240 20.09 6.64 0.76
CA GLY A 240 20.86 7.10 -0.39
C GLY A 240 22.23 7.71 -0.02
N ALA A 241 22.35 8.33 1.16
CA ALA A 241 23.61 8.82 1.68
C ALA A 241 24.55 7.70 2.15
N THR A 242 23.96 6.65 2.77
CA THR A 242 24.76 5.64 3.49
C THR A 242 25.04 4.37 2.67
N ILE A 243 24.28 4.11 1.60
CA ILE A 243 24.42 2.90 0.78
C ILE A 243 24.82 3.31 -0.66
N PRO A 244 25.92 2.78 -1.21
CA PRO A 244 26.21 2.92 -2.63
C PRO A 244 25.07 2.32 -3.48
N TYR A 245 24.60 3.05 -4.49
CA TYR A 245 23.41 2.66 -5.26
C TYR A 245 23.54 1.28 -5.94
N GLN A 246 24.77 0.90 -6.33
CA GLN A 246 25.03 -0.42 -6.92
C GLN A 246 24.74 -1.59 -5.98
N GLN A 247 24.90 -1.37 -4.67
CA GLN A 247 24.67 -2.39 -3.66
C GLN A 247 23.23 -2.39 -3.13
N ALA A 248 22.50 -1.28 -3.27
CA ALA A 248 21.20 -1.10 -2.66
C ALA A 248 20.16 -2.14 -3.14
N GLY A 249 20.22 -2.56 -4.42
CA GLY A 249 19.27 -3.50 -5.02
C GLY A 249 19.46 -4.97 -4.63
N VAL A 250 20.62 -5.34 -4.09
CA VAL A 250 20.95 -6.73 -3.72
C VAL A 250 20.88 -6.98 -2.22
N LEU A 251 20.49 -5.98 -1.43
CA LEU A 251 20.37 -6.09 0.01
C LEU A 251 18.98 -6.63 0.40
N ASP A 252 18.92 -7.70 1.18
CA ASP A 252 17.68 -8.24 1.75
C ASP A 252 16.91 -7.19 2.58
N SER A 253 17.65 -6.32 3.28
CA SER A 253 17.10 -5.21 4.05
C SER A 253 18.08 -4.04 4.10
N PRO A 254 17.89 -2.99 3.24
CA PRO A 254 18.71 -1.78 3.26
C PRO A 254 18.77 -1.10 4.63
N PHE A 255 17.66 -1.09 5.36
CA PHE A 255 17.59 -0.52 6.70
C PHE A 255 18.47 -1.29 7.71
N ALA A 256 18.43 -2.63 7.68
CA ALA A 256 19.27 -3.45 8.55
C ALA A 256 20.76 -3.30 8.23
N TYR A 257 21.10 -3.09 6.95
CA TYR A 257 22.46 -2.81 6.52
C TYR A 257 23.01 -1.52 7.14
N VAL A 258 22.25 -0.41 7.09
CA VAL A 258 22.66 0.87 7.69
C VAL A 258 22.90 0.71 9.20
N PHE A 259 22.00 0.00 9.89
CA PHE A 259 22.20 -0.27 11.32
C PHE A 259 23.44 -1.11 11.63
N SER A 260 23.83 -2.03 10.75
CA SER A 260 25.06 -2.81 10.93
C SER A 260 26.32 -1.92 10.88
N ARG A 261 26.29 -0.81 10.11
CA ARG A 261 27.41 0.14 10.00
C ARG A 261 27.55 1.06 11.21
N ILE A 262 26.52 1.19 12.04
CA ILE A 262 26.59 1.98 13.28
C ILE A 262 27.54 1.35 14.31
N GLY A 263 27.89 0.08 14.12
CA GLY A 263 28.82 -0.63 15.02
C GLY A 263 28.16 -1.25 16.26
N ILE A 264 26.82 -1.30 16.29
CA ILE A 264 26.06 -1.95 17.36
C ILE A 264 25.61 -3.34 16.87
N PRO A 265 26.18 -4.45 17.39
CA PRO A 265 25.89 -5.80 16.88
C PRO A 265 24.40 -6.18 16.92
N VAL A 266 23.68 -5.72 17.94
CA VAL A 266 22.24 -6.01 18.13
C VAL A 266 21.35 -5.18 17.20
N ALA A 267 21.86 -4.06 16.66
CA ALA A 267 21.04 -3.13 15.85
C ALA A 267 20.49 -3.78 14.56
N LYS A 268 21.28 -4.64 13.91
CA LYS A 268 20.83 -5.42 12.74
C LYS A 268 19.64 -6.32 13.08
N ILE A 269 19.73 -7.06 14.19
CA ILE A 269 18.65 -7.96 14.62
C ILE A 269 17.40 -7.15 14.99
N MET A 270 17.55 -6.06 15.74
CA MET A 270 16.44 -5.17 16.10
C MET A 270 15.72 -4.66 14.84
N MET A 271 16.48 -4.22 13.82
CA MET A 271 15.87 -3.74 12.58
C MET A 271 15.19 -4.86 11.81
N SER A 272 15.75 -6.06 11.77
CA SER A 272 15.09 -7.22 11.16
C SER A 272 13.76 -7.57 11.87
N VAL A 273 13.70 -7.44 13.19
CA VAL A 273 12.43 -7.59 13.97
C VAL A 273 11.43 -6.49 13.58
N VAL A 274 11.89 -5.25 13.36
CA VAL A 274 11.03 -4.15 12.92
C VAL A 274 10.47 -4.43 11.52
N VAL A 275 11.28 -4.88 10.59
CA VAL A 275 10.83 -5.24 9.22
C VAL A 275 9.80 -6.37 9.29
N LEU A 276 10.09 -7.42 10.05
CA LEU A 276 9.18 -8.54 10.27
C LEU A 276 7.82 -8.08 10.86
N THR A 277 7.85 -7.33 11.95
CA THR A 277 6.62 -6.82 12.57
C THR A 277 5.86 -5.87 11.67
N SER A 278 6.57 -5.10 10.82
CA SER A 278 5.96 -4.20 9.83
C SER A 278 5.25 -4.96 8.72
N ALA A 279 5.84 -6.03 8.21
CA ALA A 279 5.23 -6.88 7.20
C ALA A 279 3.98 -7.60 7.76
N LEU A 280 4.07 -8.13 8.99
CA LEU A 280 2.92 -8.77 9.66
C LEU A 280 1.78 -7.78 9.95
N SER A 281 2.09 -6.56 10.38
CA SER A 281 1.10 -5.51 10.58
C SER A 281 0.42 -5.08 9.26
N ALA A 282 1.19 -4.91 8.17
CA ALA A 282 0.63 -4.62 6.86
C ALA A 282 -0.32 -5.75 6.40
N SER A 283 0.06 -7.00 6.62
CA SER A 283 -0.78 -8.18 6.33
C SER A 283 -2.05 -8.21 7.20
N ASN A 284 -1.93 -7.84 8.48
CA ASN A 284 -3.06 -7.74 9.40
C ASN A 284 -4.08 -6.69 8.93
N SER A 285 -3.62 -5.52 8.51
CA SER A 285 -4.47 -4.46 7.94
C SER A 285 -5.08 -4.89 6.58
N ALA A 286 -4.32 -5.59 5.75
CA ALA A 286 -4.78 -6.11 4.48
C ALA A 286 -5.91 -7.15 4.65
N LEU A 287 -5.80 -8.07 5.61
CA LEU A 287 -6.86 -9.05 5.94
C LEU A 287 -8.14 -8.37 6.43
N TYR A 288 -8.00 -7.33 7.27
CA TYR A 288 -9.13 -6.50 7.69
C TYR A 288 -9.87 -5.94 6.47
N VAL A 289 -9.14 -5.37 5.52
CA VAL A 289 -9.70 -4.78 4.28
C VAL A 289 -10.33 -5.84 3.40
N CYS A 290 -9.64 -6.95 3.13
CA CYS A 290 -10.14 -8.05 2.32
C CYS A 290 -11.51 -8.57 2.82
N SER A 291 -11.63 -8.80 4.11
CA SER A 291 -12.86 -9.31 4.71
C SER A 291 -14.03 -8.32 4.57
N ARG A 292 -13.77 -7.02 4.74
CA ARG A 292 -14.80 -5.95 4.60
C ARG A 292 -15.17 -5.66 3.17
N MET A 293 -14.21 -5.72 2.26
CA MET A 293 -14.49 -5.56 0.83
C MET A 293 -15.45 -6.65 0.35
N LEU A 294 -15.18 -7.92 0.67
CA LEU A 294 -16.07 -9.02 0.34
C LEU A 294 -17.45 -8.90 0.98
N TRP A 295 -17.50 -8.47 2.23
CA TRP A 295 -18.76 -8.20 2.94
C TRP A 295 -19.56 -7.08 2.27
N SER A 296 -18.94 -5.97 1.95
CA SER A 296 -19.57 -4.85 1.25
C SER A 296 -20.10 -5.24 -0.12
N MET A 297 -19.28 -5.96 -0.91
CA MET A 297 -19.70 -6.47 -2.22
C MET A 297 -20.85 -7.46 -2.14
N SER A 298 -20.88 -8.32 -1.11
CA SER A 298 -21.98 -9.24 -0.89
C SER A 298 -23.29 -8.50 -0.59
N ASN A 299 -23.24 -7.47 0.25
CA ASN A 299 -24.39 -6.63 0.57
C ASN A 299 -24.87 -5.80 -0.63
N SER A 300 -23.95 -5.44 -1.53
CA SER A 300 -24.28 -4.79 -2.81
C SER A 300 -24.71 -5.76 -3.90
N GLY A 301 -24.89 -7.06 -3.62
CA GLY A 301 -25.26 -8.08 -4.62
C GLY A 301 -24.16 -8.43 -5.63
N GLN A 302 -22.93 -7.97 -5.40
CA GLN A 302 -21.75 -8.14 -6.29
C GLN A 302 -20.81 -9.27 -5.86
N ALA A 303 -21.14 -9.95 -4.75
CA ALA A 303 -20.45 -11.16 -4.30
C ALA A 303 -21.50 -12.16 -3.77
N PRO A 304 -21.12 -13.44 -3.57
CA PRO A 304 -22.04 -14.44 -3.02
C PRO A 304 -22.62 -14.02 -1.67
N VAL A 305 -23.94 -14.22 -1.51
CA VAL A 305 -24.73 -13.78 -0.33
C VAL A 305 -24.19 -14.33 1.00
N TRP A 306 -23.56 -15.52 0.98
CA TRP A 306 -22.99 -16.11 2.19
C TRP A 306 -21.82 -15.30 2.78
N LEU A 307 -21.16 -14.44 1.99
CA LEU A 307 -20.08 -13.54 2.45
C LEU A 307 -20.62 -12.32 3.22
N GLY A 308 -21.89 -11.98 3.08
CA GLY A 308 -22.55 -10.84 3.75
C GLY A 308 -22.83 -11.04 5.24
N LYS A 309 -22.50 -12.21 5.81
CA LYS A 309 -22.72 -12.48 7.23
C LYS A 309 -21.54 -12.04 8.08
N VAL A 310 -21.84 -11.32 9.17
CA VAL A 310 -20.86 -10.94 10.20
C VAL A 310 -21.06 -11.80 11.46
N SER A 311 -19.99 -12.00 12.22
CA SER A 311 -20.03 -12.66 13.52
C SER A 311 -20.67 -11.75 14.58
N LYS A 312 -20.93 -12.29 15.77
CA LYS A 312 -21.43 -11.49 16.93
C LYS A 312 -20.46 -10.36 17.34
N SER A 313 -19.17 -10.50 17.03
CA SER A 313 -18.13 -9.51 17.28
C SER A 313 -17.92 -8.53 16.10
N GLY A 314 -18.83 -8.51 15.10
CA GLY A 314 -18.76 -7.60 13.95
C GLY A 314 -17.73 -7.98 12.87
N VAL A 315 -17.13 -9.18 12.95
CA VAL A 315 -16.12 -9.64 11.99
C VAL A 315 -16.77 -10.39 10.82
N PRO A 316 -16.48 -10.05 9.55
CA PRO A 316 -16.89 -10.80 8.38
C PRO A 316 -16.07 -12.10 8.23
N PHE A 317 -16.28 -13.05 9.15
CA PHE A 317 -15.45 -14.25 9.32
C PHE A 317 -15.30 -15.08 8.03
N ARG A 318 -16.39 -15.21 7.24
CA ARG A 318 -16.35 -15.98 5.98
C ARG A 318 -15.46 -15.33 4.92
N GLY A 319 -15.50 -14.00 4.83
CA GLY A 319 -14.60 -13.23 3.97
C GLY A 319 -13.15 -13.34 4.41
N LEU A 320 -12.90 -13.35 5.72
CA LEU A 320 -11.58 -13.57 6.30
C LEU A 320 -11.02 -14.95 5.91
N VAL A 321 -11.77 -16.03 6.14
CA VAL A 321 -11.35 -17.40 5.81
C VAL A 321 -11.09 -17.55 4.31
N LEU A 322 -11.97 -17.01 3.45
CA LEU A 322 -11.77 -17.05 2.01
C LEU A 322 -10.46 -16.34 1.61
N SER A 323 -10.19 -15.17 2.18
CA SER A 323 -8.96 -14.43 1.90
C SER A 323 -7.71 -15.19 2.33
N LEU A 324 -7.73 -15.83 3.50
CA LEU A 324 -6.62 -16.68 3.98
C LEU A 324 -6.39 -17.90 3.08
N LEU A 325 -7.45 -18.55 2.60
CA LEU A 325 -7.34 -19.69 1.67
C LEU A 325 -6.68 -19.27 0.35
N PHE A 326 -7.09 -18.12 -0.21
CA PHE A 326 -6.47 -17.62 -1.44
C PHE A 326 -5.03 -17.13 -1.20
N THR A 327 -4.75 -16.54 -0.04
CA THR A 327 -3.37 -16.20 0.35
C THR A 327 -2.49 -17.45 0.42
N ALA A 328 -2.99 -18.56 0.98
CA ALA A 328 -2.25 -19.82 1.04
C ALA A 328 -1.94 -20.41 -0.34
N ILE A 329 -2.87 -20.32 -1.30
CA ILE A 329 -2.65 -20.74 -2.69
C ILE A 329 -1.55 -19.87 -3.33
N SER A 330 -1.56 -18.56 -3.13
CA SER A 330 -0.56 -17.65 -3.72
C SER A 330 0.85 -17.91 -3.18
N LEU A 331 0.99 -18.43 -1.95
CA LEU A 331 2.29 -18.85 -1.41
C LEU A 331 2.92 -20.02 -2.20
N LEU A 332 2.12 -20.88 -2.84
CA LEU A 332 2.65 -21.96 -3.66
C LEU A 332 3.48 -21.45 -4.84
N THR A 333 3.20 -20.24 -5.32
CA THR A 333 3.96 -19.61 -6.40
C THR A 333 5.37 -19.19 -5.97
N SER A 334 5.59 -18.91 -4.69
CA SER A 334 6.90 -18.49 -4.15
C SER A 334 7.93 -19.62 -4.08
N PHE A 335 7.49 -20.89 -4.18
CA PHE A 335 8.41 -22.04 -4.23
C PHE A 335 9.14 -22.18 -5.57
N TYR A 336 8.66 -21.56 -6.64
CA TYR A 336 9.15 -21.83 -8.00
C TYR A 336 10.04 -20.75 -8.60
N ALA A 337 10.03 -19.48 -8.09
CA ALA A 337 10.82 -18.39 -8.67
C ALA A 337 10.87 -17.13 -7.75
N ALA A 338 11.43 -17.25 -6.56
CA ALA A 338 11.29 -16.23 -5.50
C ALA A 338 11.67 -14.79 -5.92
N ASP A 339 12.79 -14.58 -6.61
CA ASP A 339 13.31 -13.23 -6.87
C ASP A 339 12.54 -12.47 -7.97
N THR A 340 12.21 -13.14 -9.07
CA THR A 340 11.47 -12.53 -10.19
C THR A 340 9.99 -12.34 -9.85
N VAL A 341 9.41 -13.27 -9.10
CA VAL A 341 8.00 -13.22 -8.69
C VAL A 341 7.74 -12.06 -7.75
N TYR A 342 8.65 -11.74 -6.83
CA TYR A 342 8.50 -10.60 -5.93
C TYR A 342 8.32 -9.28 -6.70
N LEU A 343 9.17 -9.00 -7.69
CA LEU A 343 9.08 -7.78 -8.49
C LEU A 343 7.76 -7.71 -9.29
N TRP A 344 7.32 -8.82 -9.86
CA TRP A 344 6.03 -8.87 -10.56
C TRP A 344 4.85 -8.64 -9.63
N LEU A 345 4.90 -9.20 -8.42
CA LEU A 345 3.87 -8.98 -7.41
C LEU A 345 3.81 -7.51 -6.97
N VAL A 346 4.95 -6.91 -6.66
CA VAL A 346 5.06 -5.49 -6.29
C VAL A 346 4.51 -4.59 -7.39
N SER A 347 4.93 -4.82 -8.64
CA SER A 347 4.46 -4.02 -9.78
C SER A 347 2.98 -4.24 -10.08
N SER A 348 2.47 -5.46 -9.91
CA SER A 348 1.04 -5.77 -10.05
C SER A 348 0.21 -5.04 -8.99
N VAL A 349 0.67 -5.05 -7.75
CA VAL A 349 0.04 -4.32 -6.65
C VAL A 349 0.13 -2.80 -6.91
N GLY A 350 1.28 -2.29 -7.37
CA GLY A 350 1.44 -0.89 -7.78
C GLY A 350 0.47 -0.45 -8.87
N MET A 351 0.33 -1.26 -9.93
CA MET A 351 -0.61 -0.99 -11.03
C MET A 351 -2.07 -0.93 -10.55
N THR A 352 -2.49 -1.92 -9.75
CA THR A 352 -3.87 -1.96 -9.25
C THR A 352 -4.16 -0.84 -8.26
N GLY A 353 -3.16 -0.38 -7.51
CA GLY A 353 -3.26 0.81 -6.68
C GLY A 353 -3.47 2.08 -7.48
N CYS A 354 -2.70 2.28 -8.56
CA CYS A 354 -2.94 3.39 -9.49
C CYS A 354 -4.37 3.34 -10.05
N ILE A 355 -4.88 2.16 -10.42
CA ILE A 355 -6.26 2.00 -10.92
C ILE A 355 -7.28 2.39 -9.84
N ALA A 356 -7.08 1.97 -8.59
CA ALA A 356 -7.95 2.35 -7.50
C ALA A 356 -7.96 3.88 -7.29
N TRP A 357 -6.81 4.54 -7.36
CA TRP A 357 -6.70 6.00 -7.23
C TRP A 357 -7.30 6.76 -8.42
N ILE A 358 -7.20 6.21 -9.65
CA ILE A 358 -7.92 6.73 -10.83
C ILE A 358 -9.43 6.68 -10.58
N VAL A 359 -9.94 5.52 -10.13
CA VAL A 359 -11.38 5.35 -9.88
C VAL A 359 -11.87 6.25 -8.75
N ILE A 360 -11.12 6.41 -7.66
CA ILE A 360 -11.44 7.35 -6.59
C ILE A 360 -11.59 8.77 -7.15
N SER A 361 -10.63 9.22 -7.94
CA SER A 361 -10.64 10.57 -8.52
C SER A 361 -11.79 10.76 -9.51
N TRP A 362 -12.09 9.75 -10.31
CA TRP A 362 -13.24 9.76 -11.23
C TRP A 362 -14.58 9.77 -10.49
N CYS A 363 -14.71 8.97 -9.44
CA CYS A 363 -15.91 9.00 -8.58
C CYS A 363 -16.15 10.38 -7.99
N GLN A 364 -15.10 11.11 -7.58
CA GLN A 364 -15.21 12.44 -7.02
C GLN A 364 -15.72 13.47 -8.06
N ILE A 365 -15.26 13.38 -9.30
CA ILE A 365 -15.76 14.23 -10.39
C ILE A 365 -17.28 13.99 -10.56
N ASN A 366 -17.68 12.74 -10.77
CA ASN A 366 -19.09 12.38 -11.00
C ASN A 366 -19.97 12.66 -9.78
N PHE A 367 -19.44 12.49 -8.56
CA PHE A 367 -20.12 12.86 -7.33
C PHE A 367 -20.46 14.35 -7.32
N ARG A 368 -19.51 15.23 -7.61
CA ARG A 368 -19.76 16.68 -7.65
C ARG A 368 -20.76 17.09 -8.72
N GLU A 369 -20.63 16.54 -9.92
CA GLU A 369 -21.58 16.80 -11.01
C GLU A 369 -23.00 16.39 -10.58
N LYS A 370 -23.16 15.17 -10.05
CA LYS A 370 -24.46 14.69 -9.60
C LYS A 370 -25.00 15.50 -8.43
N TYR A 371 -24.14 15.90 -7.50
CA TYR A 371 -24.53 16.71 -6.33
C TYR A 371 -25.09 18.08 -6.75
N VAL A 372 -24.40 18.77 -7.66
CA VAL A 372 -24.84 20.07 -8.20
C VAL A 372 -26.11 19.95 -9.04
N ASN A 373 -26.17 18.94 -9.93
CA ASN A 373 -27.35 18.71 -10.78
C ASN A 373 -28.60 18.38 -9.96
N ASN A 374 -28.45 17.82 -8.77
CA ASN A 374 -29.56 17.57 -7.84
C ASN A 374 -29.88 18.79 -6.95
N GLY A 375 -29.33 19.98 -7.25
CA GLY A 375 -29.59 21.22 -6.50
C GLY A 375 -28.74 21.37 -5.21
N GLY A 376 -27.73 20.54 -5.02
CA GLY A 376 -26.81 20.64 -3.88
C GLY A 376 -25.93 21.88 -3.95
N ASP A 377 -25.79 22.57 -2.82
CA ASP A 377 -24.88 23.71 -2.69
C ASP A 377 -23.49 23.20 -2.29
N ILE A 378 -22.50 23.39 -3.16
CA ILE A 378 -21.10 23.01 -2.93
C ILE A 378 -20.56 23.62 -1.62
N ASN A 379 -21.03 24.82 -1.25
CA ASN A 379 -20.58 25.49 -0.03
C ASN A 379 -21.02 24.79 1.25
N LYS A 380 -21.99 23.91 1.19
CA LYS A 380 -22.46 23.07 2.31
C LYS A 380 -21.65 21.80 2.49
N LEU A 381 -20.81 21.42 1.52
CA LEU A 381 -19.90 20.28 1.70
C LEU A 381 -18.87 20.59 2.79
N ILE A 382 -18.79 19.73 3.81
CA ILE A 382 -17.91 19.88 4.97
C ILE A 382 -16.44 19.81 4.57
N PHE A 383 -16.13 18.91 3.65
CA PHE A 383 -14.81 18.84 3.03
C PHE A 383 -14.94 18.98 1.51
N ARG A 384 -14.06 19.78 0.92
CA ARG A 384 -14.01 20.02 -0.52
C ARG A 384 -12.61 19.81 -1.04
N THR A 385 -12.46 19.01 -2.08
CA THR A 385 -11.21 18.88 -2.82
C THR A 385 -10.82 20.26 -3.37
N PRO A 386 -9.64 20.79 -3.01
CA PRO A 386 -9.21 22.10 -3.50
C PRO A 386 -8.99 22.08 -5.01
N LEU A 387 -8.93 23.25 -5.65
CA LEU A 387 -8.63 23.41 -7.08
C LEU A 387 -9.41 22.45 -8.01
N TYR A 388 -10.67 22.16 -7.68
CA TYR A 388 -11.53 21.36 -8.55
C TYR A 388 -11.84 22.14 -9.85
N PRO A 389 -11.82 21.51 -11.03
CA PRO A 389 -11.62 20.08 -11.29
C PRO A 389 -10.15 19.67 -11.57
N PHE A 390 -9.20 20.55 -11.37
CA PHE A 390 -7.79 20.32 -11.70
C PHE A 390 -7.17 19.14 -10.93
N ILE A 391 -7.35 19.07 -9.61
CA ILE A 391 -6.75 18.01 -8.78
C ILE A 391 -7.21 16.60 -9.18
N PRO A 392 -8.51 16.29 -9.32
CA PRO A 392 -8.92 14.94 -9.71
C PRO A 392 -8.42 14.57 -11.11
N TRP A 393 -8.45 15.47 -12.09
CA TRP A 393 -7.90 15.21 -13.41
C TRP A 393 -6.38 15.00 -13.39
N LEU A 394 -5.65 15.81 -12.66
CA LEU A 394 -4.21 15.65 -12.49
C LEU A 394 -3.89 14.28 -11.84
N SER A 395 -4.64 13.88 -10.81
CA SER A 395 -4.49 12.55 -10.19
C SER A 395 -4.71 11.43 -11.21
N ILE A 396 -5.74 11.50 -12.03
CA ILE A 396 -6.02 10.50 -13.09
C ILE A 396 -4.86 10.44 -14.08
N ILE A 397 -4.44 11.58 -14.63
CA ILE A 397 -3.38 11.64 -15.64
C ILE A 397 -2.07 11.08 -15.11
N LEU A 398 -1.65 11.48 -13.89
CA LEU A 398 -0.40 11.02 -13.30
C LEU A 398 -0.41 9.51 -13.05
N ASN A 399 -1.52 8.95 -12.56
CA ASN A 399 -1.64 7.51 -12.34
C ASN A 399 -1.64 6.74 -13.68
N ILE A 400 -2.27 7.24 -14.73
CA ILE A 400 -2.20 6.65 -16.09
C ILE A 400 -0.76 6.65 -16.60
N LEU A 401 -0.05 7.77 -16.45
CA LEU A 401 1.37 7.84 -16.84
C LEU A 401 2.23 6.84 -16.09
N ILE A 402 2.02 6.68 -14.78
CA ILE A 402 2.75 5.68 -13.97
C ILE A 402 2.46 4.25 -14.47
N ILE A 403 1.21 3.90 -14.77
CA ILE A 403 0.89 2.59 -15.36
C ILE A 403 1.57 2.43 -16.73
N ALA A 404 1.60 3.50 -17.54
CA ALA A 404 2.23 3.46 -18.86
C ALA A 404 3.74 3.18 -18.81
N SER A 405 4.42 3.50 -17.69
CA SER A 405 5.84 3.16 -17.51
C SER A 405 6.13 1.67 -17.66
N LEU A 406 5.20 0.80 -17.22
CA LEU A 406 5.34 -0.66 -17.33
C LEU A 406 5.50 -1.14 -18.78
N ALA A 407 4.96 -0.44 -19.77
CA ALA A 407 5.09 -0.79 -21.19
C ALA A 407 6.53 -0.67 -21.70
N PHE A 408 7.33 0.17 -21.05
CA PHE A 408 8.72 0.44 -21.44
C PHE A 408 9.74 -0.41 -20.66
N MET A 409 9.29 -1.13 -19.62
CA MET A 409 10.14 -1.98 -18.77
C MET A 409 10.03 -3.44 -19.24
N SER A 410 11.07 -3.97 -19.91
CA SER A 410 11.06 -5.33 -20.48
C SER A 410 10.63 -6.40 -19.46
N ASP A 411 11.16 -6.31 -18.25
CA ASP A 411 10.98 -7.31 -17.20
C ASP A 411 9.63 -7.21 -16.46
N GLN A 412 8.95 -6.06 -16.60
CA GLN A 412 7.67 -5.79 -15.92
C GLN A 412 6.47 -5.72 -16.89
N ARG A 413 6.69 -5.80 -18.20
CA ARG A 413 5.59 -5.85 -19.20
C ARG A 413 4.59 -6.97 -18.93
N ILE A 414 5.03 -8.06 -18.32
CA ILE A 414 4.18 -9.20 -17.95
C ILE A 414 3.00 -8.74 -17.07
N VAL A 415 3.19 -7.71 -16.25
CA VAL A 415 2.15 -7.13 -15.38
C VAL A 415 1.01 -6.54 -16.21
N LEU A 416 1.32 -5.87 -17.34
CA LEU A 416 0.29 -5.36 -18.25
C LEU A 416 -0.39 -6.51 -19.00
N TYR A 417 0.37 -7.48 -19.48
CA TYR A 417 -0.15 -8.64 -20.23
C TYR A 417 -1.02 -9.56 -19.40
N THR A 418 -0.84 -9.61 -18.10
CA THR A 418 -1.67 -10.40 -17.16
C THR A 418 -2.75 -9.54 -16.51
N GLY A 419 -2.41 -8.33 -16.10
CA GLY A 419 -3.31 -7.46 -15.34
C GLY A 419 -4.45 -6.88 -16.17
N ILE A 420 -4.18 -6.38 -17.39
CA ILE A 420 -5.23 -5.83 -18.25
C ILE A 420 -6.24 -6.91 -18.68
N PRO A 421 -5.82 -8.08 -19.20
CA PRO A 421 -6.76 -9.17 -19.48
C PRO A 421 -7.49 -9.65 -18.21
N GLY A 422 -6.80 -9.71 -17.06
CA GLY A 422 -7.43 -10.06 -15.79
C GLY A 422 -8.58 -9.11 -15.42
N LEU A 423 -8.37 -7.80 -15.58
CA LEU A 423 -9.41 -6.80 -15.37
C LEU A 423 -10.58 -6.94 -16.36
N LEU A 424 -10.28 -7.19 -17.64
CA LEU A 424 -11.29 -7.44 -18.66
C LEU A 424 -12.11 -8.71 -18.38
N ILE A 425 -11.47 -9.75 -17.86
CA ILE A 425 -12.15 -10.97 -17.44
C ILE A 425 -13.10 -10.67 -16.27
N ILE A 426 -12.64 -9.96 -15.22
CA ILE A 426 -13.48 -9.58 -14.08
C ILE A 426 -14.68 -8.73 -14.57
N TYR A 427 -14.43 -7.75 -15.44
CA TYR A 427 -15.49 -6.94 -16.04
C TYR A 427 -16.48 -7.78 -16.85
N GLY A 428 -15.99 -8.74 -17.65
CA GLY A 428 -16.81 -9.67 -18.41
C GLY A 428 -17.67 -10.60 -17.53
N VAL A 429 -17.12 -11.07 -16.42
CA VAL A 429 -17.85 -11.88 -15.43
C VAL A 429 -19.06 -11.10 -14.87
N TYR A 430 -18.91 -9.79 -14.62
CA TYR A 430 -20.05 -8.97 -14.24
C TYR A 430 -21.18 -9.02 -15.26
N TRP A 431 -20.88 -8.85 -16.55
CA TRP A 431 -21.88 -8.84 -17.61
C TRP A 431 -22.57 -10.19 -17.82
N LEU A 432 -21.85 -11.30 -17.62
CA LEU A 432 -22.37 -12.64 -17.78
C LEU A 432 -23.29 -13.08 -16.60
N PHE A 433 -22.92 -12.73 -15.36
CA PHE A 433 -23.53 -13.33 -14.18
C PHE A 433 -24.26 -12.35 -13.26
N PHE A 434 -23.94 -11.04 -13.31
CA PHE A 434 -24.43 -10.06 -12.33
C PHE A 434 -25.31 -8.96 -12.92
N ARG A 435 -25.27 -8.72 -14.23
CA ARG A 435 -26.04 -7.63 -14.90
C ARG A 435 -27.54 -7.67 -14.62
N LYS A 436 -28.13 -8.86 -14.51
CA LYS A 436 -29.60 -9.04 -14.33
C LYS A 436 -30.08 -8.89 -12.88
N LYS A 437 -29.19 -8.80 -11.92
CA LYS A 437 -29.56 -8.56 -10.53
C LYS A 437 -29.79 -7.05 -10.36
N ASN A 438 -31.04 -6.66 -10.06
CA ASN A 438 -31.32 -5.30 -9.61
C ASN A 438 -30.52 -5.03 -8.34
N ILE A 439 -29.43 -4.30 -8.47
CA ILE A 439 -28.57 -3.90 -7.36
C ILE A 439 -29.23 -2.63 -6.79
N PRO A 440 -29.71 -2.63 -5.54
CA PRO A 440 -30.23 -1.40 -4.94
C PRO A 440 -29.09 -0.37 -4.93
N LEU A 441 -29.35 0.77 -5.57
CA LEU A 441 -28.49 1.96 -5.44
C LEU A 441 -28.70 2.49 -4.01
N VAL A 442 -27.64 2.61 -3.24
CA VAL A 442 -27.63 3.22 -1.90
C VAL A 442 -27.91 4.71 -2.00
#